data_15a643e2d8e78e6b49503ee2b9f7bfd4
#
_entry.id   15a643e2d8e78e6b49503ee2b9f7bfd4
#
_cell.length_a   1.000
_cell.length_b   1.000
_cell.length_c   1.000
_cell.angle_alpha   90.00
_cell.angle_beta   90.00
_cell.angle_gamma   90.00
#
_symmetry.space_group_name_H-M   'P 1'
#
loop_
_entity.id
_entity.type
_entity.pdbx_description
1 polymer ?
#
loop_
_entity_poly.entity_id
_entity_poly.type
_entity_poly.pdbx_seq_one_letter_code
_entity_poly.pdbx_strand_id
1 'polypeptide(L)'
;MQKVLVVMDMQKDVVDGALGSAQAQLIVDNVRQKIENFDGPIIFTRDTHDTDYLESQEGKFLPVTHCVKNTEGWHIVPGLIEAAEGRPIMSPVSFIDKPNFGSFELLSRLEGMNSVNPIESITLVGLCTDICVVSNAIILKAGLPEIPVYVDSSCCAGVTEESHQAALTTMKMCQCIVE
;
A
#
# COMPACT_ATOMS: atom_id res chain seq x y z
N MET A 1 -3.56 10.68 -20.24
CA MET A 1 -3.74 9.55 -19.29
C MET A 1 -2.58 9.55 -18.33
N GLN A 2 -2.78 9.07 -17.10
CA GLN A 2 -1.77 9.06 -16.04
C GLN A 2 -1.64 7.65 -15.46
N LYS A 3 -0.44 7.28 -15.05
CA LYS A 3 -0.18 6.10 -14.21
C LYS A 3 -0.22 6.53 -12.75
N VAL A 4 -0.68 5.67 -11.85
CA VAL A 4 -0.74 5.97 -10.42
C VAL A 4 0.01 4.88 -9.64
N LEU A 5 0.90 5.28 -8.72
CA LEU A 5 1.55 4.37 -7.77
C LEU A 5 0.85 4.47 -6.42
N VAL A 6 0.50 3.33 -5.85
CA VAL A 6 -0.01 3.24 -4.48
C VAL A 6 1.03 2.50 -3.64
N VAL A 7 1.58 3.19 -2.66
CA VAL A 7 2.56 2.67 -1.70
C VAL A 7 1.83 2.30 -0.42
N MET A 8 1.64 1.00 -0.22
CA MET A 8 0.80 0.43 0.82
C MET A 8 1.57 0.29 2.13
N ASP A 9 1.14 1.01 3.16
CA ASP A 9 1.48 0.83 4.59
C ASP A 9 2.98 0.62 4.89
N MET A 10 3.86 1.33 4.18
CA MET A 10 5.31 1.30 4.43
C MET A 10 5.68 2.11 5.68
N GLN A 11 5.06 1.75 6.80
CA GLN A 11 5.19 2.41 8.11
C GLN A 11 6.23 1.71 8.98
N LYS A 12 6.79 2.44 9.95
CA LYS A 12 7.85 1.91 10.83
C LYS A 12 7.39 0.68 11.60
N ASP A 13 6.17 0.68 12.15
CA ASP A 13 5.65 -0.49 12.88
C ASP A 13 5.50 -1.74 11.99
N VAL A 14 5.25 -1.56 10.70
CA VAL A 14 5.06 -2.67 9.76
C VAL A 14 6.38 -3.13 9.14
N VAL A 15 7.38 -2.25 9.02
CA VAL A 15 8.67 -2.57 8.40
C VAL A 15 9.66 -3.15 9.42
N ASP A 16 9.92 -2.44 10.52
CA ASP A 16 10.96 -2.79 11.50
C ASP A 16 10.53 -2.64 12.96
N GLY A 17 9.28 -2.19 13.21
CA GLY A 17 8.70 -2.00 14.54
C GLY A 17 7.87 -3.21 15.02
N ALA A 18 6.71 -2.94 15.62
CA ALA A 18 5.88 -3.92 16.34
C ALA A 18 5.46 -5.14 15.48
N LEU A 19 5.23 -4.95 14.19
CA LEU A 19 4.90 -6.00 13.21
C LEU A 19 6.03 -6.24 12.19
N GLY A 20 7.20 -5.65 12.44
CA GLY A 20 8.33 -5.70 11.52
C GLY A 20 8.84 -7.10 11.21
N SER A 21 9.34 -7.31 10.00
CA SER A 21 9.93 -8.56 9.55
C SER A 21 11.17 -8.32 8.69
N ALA A 22 12.02 -9.34 8.59
CA ALA A 22 13.18 -9.28 7.69
C ALA A 22 12.76 -9.09 6.22
N GLN A 23 11.66 -9.75 5.81
CA GLN A 23 11.11 -9.64 4.46
C GLN A 23 10.61 -8.21 4.16
N ALA A 24 9.93 -7.58 5.13
CA ALA A 24 9.47 -6.20 5.01
C ALA A 24 10.65 -5.22 4.86
N GLN A 25 11.73 -5.43 5.60
CA GLN A 25 12.92 -4.59 5.51
C GLN A 25 13.65 -4.74 4.16
N LEU A 26 13.68 -5.95 3.59
CA LEU A 26 14.34 -6.21 2.31
C LEU A 26 13.73 -5.48 1.12
N ILE A 27 12.44 -5.15 1.17
CA ILE A 27 11.76 -4.47 0.05
C ILE A 27 11.89 -2.94 0.09
N VAL A 28 12.35 -2.34 1.20
CA VAL A 28 12.39 -0.88 1.37
C VAL A 28 13.16 -0.19 0.25
N ASP A 29 14.33 -0.70 -0.10
CA ASP A 29 15.15 -0.12 -1.17
C ASP A 29 14.49 -0.29 -2.56
N ASN A 30 13.83 -1.42 -2.82
CA ASN A 30 13.09 -1.62 -4.07
C ASN A 30 11.92 -0.64 -4.19
N VAL A 31 11.15 -0.47 -3.11
CA VAL A 31 10.05 0.50 -3.05
C VAL A 31 10.58 1.92 -3.25
N ARG A 32 11.70 2.29 -2.61
CA ARG A 32 12.33 3.60 -2.81
C ARG A 32 12.72 3.83 -4.27
N GLN A 33 13.39 2.88 -4.90
CA GLN A 33 13.77 2.97 -6.32
C GLN A 33 12.54 3.05 -7.24
N LYS A 34 11.47 2.30 -6.92
CA LYS A 34 10.21 2.38 -7.65
C LYS A 34 9.59 3.78 -7.57
N ILE A 35 9.59 4.38 -6.37
CA ILE A 35 9.11 5.74 -6.12
C ILE A 35 9.93 6.75 -6.94
N GLU A 36 11.27 6.70 -6.83
CA GLU A 36 12.18 7.64 -7.50
C GLU A 36 12.01 7.65 -9.04
N ASN A 37 11.74 6.48 -9.62
CA ASN A 37 11.62 6.31 -11.07
C ASN A 37 10.18 6.34 -11.59
N PHE A 38 9.18 6.56 -10.72
CA PHE A 38 7.79 6.54 -11.14
C PHE A 38 7.37 7.89 -11.73
N ASP A 39 6.82 7.86 -12.93
CA ASP A 39 6.29 9.04 -13.62
C ASP A 39 4.76 9.10 -13.45
N GLY A 40 4.32 9.77 -12.39
CA GLY A 40 2.91 9.94 -12.07
C GLY A 40 2.64 10.23 -10.60
N PRO A 41 1.36 10.44 -10.24
CA PRO A 41 0.93 10.62 -8.85
C PRO A 41 1.29 9.43 -7.96
N ILE A 42 1.64 9.72 -6.71
CA ILE A 42 1.85 8.70 -5.68
C ILE A 42 0.86 8.90 -4.54
N ILE A 43 0.24 7.81 -4.13
CA ILE A 43 -0.63 7.74 -2.96
C ILE A 43 0.02 6.81 -1.95
N PHE A 44 0.37 7.33 -0.79
CA PHE A 44 0.75 6.51 0.37
C PHE A 44 -0.49 6.16 1.16
N THR A 45 -0.67 4.90 1.51
CA THR A 45 -1.63 4.54 2.55
C THR A 45 -0.92 4.36 3.87
N ARG A 46 -1.63 4.60 4.96
CA ARG A 46 -1.17 4.35 6.32
C ARG A 46 -2.25 3.59 7.06
N ASP A 47 -1.93 2.42 7.53
CA ASP A 47 -2.74 1.73 8.51
C ASP A 47 -2.84 2.61 9.76
N THR A 48 -4.04 2.81 10.30
CA THR A 48 -4.25 3.86 11.30
C THR A 48 -5.23 3.40 12.36
N HIS A 49 -4.73 3.22 13.56
CA HIS A 49 -5.50 2.79 14.72
C HIS A 49 -5.52 3.86 15.81
N ASP A 50 -6.51 3.78 16.69
CA ASP A 50 -6.60 4.53 17.91
C ASP A 50 -5.99 3.76 19.10
N THR A 51 -5.89 4.41 20.26
CA THR A 51 -5.28 3.84 21.45
C THR A 51 -6.05 2.65 22.06
N ASP A 52 -7.29 2.48 21.66
CA ASP A 52 -8.18 1.38 22.04
C ASP A 52 -8.17 0.19 21.06
N TYR A 53 -7.16 0.14 20.19
CA TYR A 53 -7.01 -0.92 19.17
C TYR A 53 -7.29 -2.33 19.70
N LEU A 54 -6.79 -2.68 20.89
CA LEU A 54 -6.97 -4.01 21.49
C LEU A 54 -8.43 -4.37 21.81
N GLU A 55 -9.32 -3.40 21.87
CA GLU A 55 -10.76 -3.59 22.07
C GLU A 55 -11.49 -3.90 20.75
N SER A 56 -10.84 -3.58 19.63
CA SER A 56 -11.38 -3.82 18.29
C SER A 56 -11.46 -5.31 17.94
N GLN A 57 -12.22 -5.63 16.88
CA GLN A 57 -12.27 -6.97 16.33
C GLN A 57 -10.89 -7.42 15.83
N GLU A 58 -10.15 -6.52 15.17
CA GLU A 58 -8.80 -6.78 14.69
C GLU A 58 -7.83 -7.04 15.84
N GLY A 59 -7.85 -6.19 16.88
CA GLY A 59 -7.00 -6.34 18.06
C GLY A 59 -7.24 -7.62 18.85
N LYS A 60 -8.42 -8.25 18.74
CA LYS A 60 -8.71 -9.57 19.32
C LYS A 60 -8.04 -10.70 18.54
N PHE A 61 -7.87 -10.55 17.21
CA PHE A 61 -7.19 -11.54 16.37
C PHE A 61 -5.67 -11.32 16.33
N LEU A 62 -5.23 -10.07 16.34
CA LEU A 62 -3.82 -9.66 16.37
C LEU A 62 -3.57 -8.77 17.58
N PRO A 63 -3.33 -9.33 18.77
CA PRO A 63 -3.18 -8.56 20.02
C PRO A 63 -1.82 -7.86 20.12
N VAL A 64 -1.42 -7.16 19.07
CA VAL A 64 -0.18 -6.37 18.98
C VAL A 64 -0.57 -4.95 18.58
N THR A 65 -0.49 -4.02 19.53
CA THR A 65 -0.73 -2.60 19.26
C THR A 65 0.30 -2.08 18.25
N HIS A 66 -0.17 -1.50 17.16
CA HIS A 66 0.65 -0.98 16.07
C HIS A 66 -0.04 0.19 15.37
N CYS A 67 0.70 0.95 14.63
CA CYS A 67 0.21 2.02 13.77
C CYS A 67 -0.79 2.97 14.47
N VAL A 68 -0.59 3.22 15.77
CA VAL A 68 -1.42 4.16 16.51
C VAL A 68 -1.14 5.57 16.01
N LYS A 69 -2.20 6.27 15.63
CA LYS A 69 -2.12 7.59 15.00
C LYS A 69 -1.22 8.55 15.78
N ASN A 70 -0.37 9.26 15.06
CA ASN A 70 0.61 10.23 15.58
C ASN A 70 1.73 9.63 16.47
N THR A 71 1.87 8.31 16.54
CA THR A 71 3.05 7.69 17.16
C THR A 71 4.19 7.55 16.15
N GLU A 72 5.40 7.30 16.65
CA GLU A 72 6.58 7.07 15.81
C GLU A 72 6.38 5.88 14.85
N GLY A 73 5.75 4.80 15.33
CA GLY A 73 5.47 3.59 14.55
C GLY A 73 4.48 3.79 13.39
N TRP A 74 3.60 4.78 13.50
CA TRP A 74 2.62 5.12 12.48
C TRP A 74 3.22 5.84 11.27
N HIS A 75 4.37 6.51 11.42
CA HIS A 75 5.00 7.24 10.31
C HIS A 75 5.55 6.31 9.23
N ILE A 76 5.50 6.76 7.99
CA ILE A 76 6.17 6.10 6.87
C ILE A 76 7.68 6.04 7.16
N VAL A 77 8.33 4.94 6.79
CA VAL A 77 9.78 4.78 6.99
C VAL A 77 10.55 5.90 6.29
N PRO A 78 11.62 6.41 6.92
CA PRO A 78 12.45 7.46 6.33
C PRO A 78 12.98 7.08 4.94
N GLY A 79 13.21 8.09 4.11
CA GLY A 79 13.72 7.93 2.75
C GLY A 79 12.65 7.73 1.68
N LEU A 80 11.46 7.19 2.01
CA LEU A 80 10.39 7.01 1.02
C LEU A 80 9.65 8.31 0.73
N ILE A 81 9.44 9.14 1.74
CA ILE A 81 8.82 10.47 1.55
C ILE A 81 9.78 11.39 0.80
N GLU A 82 11.05 11.41 1.20
CA GLU A 82 12.10 12.21 0.54
C GLU A 82 12.27 11.77 -0.93
N ALA A 83 12.21 10.47 -1.21
CA ALA A 83 12.22 9.95 -2.58
C ALA A 83 11.02 10.45 -3.39
N ALA A 84 9.85 10.50 -2.79
CA ALA A 84 8.63 10.98 -3.43
C ALA A 84 8.65 12.50 -3.66
N GLU A 85 9.13 13.27 -2.69
CA GLU A 85 9.22 14.74 -2.75
C GLU A 85 10.33 15.22 -3.69
N GLY A 86 11.40 14.44 -3.85
CA GLY A 86 12.52 14.73 -4.76
C GLY A 86 12.19 14.63 -6.24
N ARG A 87 10.99 14.14 -6.59
CA ARG A 87 10.53 14.03 -7.98
C ARG A 87 10.01 15.37 -8.54
N PRO A 88 9.79 15.49 -9.86
CA PRO A 88 9.26 16.71 -10.48
C PRO A 88 7.93 17.14 -9.85
N ILE A 89 7.73 18.47 -9.71
CA ILE A 89 6.56 19.10 -9.04
C ILE A 89 5.20 18.67 -9.66
N MET A 90 5.19 18.23 -10.90
CA MET A 90 3.97 17.79 -11.59
C MET A 90 3.44 16.42 -11.15
N SER A 91 4.13 15.76 -10.24
CA SER A 91 3.74 14.44 -9.73
C SER A 91 3.27 14.56 -8.27
N PRO A 92 1.97 14.77 -8.02
CA PRO A 92 1.45 14.97 -6.68
C PRO A 92 1.67 13.75 -5.78
N VAL A 93 1.95 14.03 -4.50
CA VAL A 93 2.03 13.03 -3.43
C VAL A 93 0.85 13.26 -2.48
N SER A 94 0.16 12.21 -2.11
CA SER A 94 -0.96 12.29 -1.17
C SER A 94 -0.98 11.10 -0.21
N PHE A 95 -1.74 11.23 0.88
CA PHE A 95 -1.83 10.22 1.93
C PHE A 95 -3.29 9.85 2.17
N ILE A 96 -3.52 8.58 2.52
CA ILE A 96 -4.81 8.05 2.95
C ILE A 96 -4.58 7.26 4.24
N ASP A 97 -5.21 7.70 5.32
CA ASP A 97 -5.23 7.00 6.59
C ASP A 97 -6.40 6.01 6.57
N LYS A 98 -6.13 4.73 6.63
CA LYS A 98 -7.14 3.69 6.55
C LYS A 98 -7.30 2.96 7.89
N PRO A 99 -8.50 2.79 8.39
CA PRO A 99 -8.75 2.07 9.66
C PRO A 99 -8.89 0.56 9.49
N ASN A 100 -8.77 0.07 8.27
CA ASN A 100 -8.96 -1.34 7.89
C ASN A 100 -7.97 -1.76 6.81
N PHE A 101 -7.87 -3.06 6.53
CA PHE A 101 -6.97 -3.61 5.51
C PHE A 101 -7.23 -3.04 4.11
N GLY A 102 -8.50 -3.06 3.66
CA GLY A 102 -8.91 -2.43 2.40
C GLY A 102 -9.47 -1.02 2.63
N SER A 103 -9.40 -0.17 1.61
CA SER A 103 -9.81 1.24 1.68
C SER A 103 -10.77 1.61 0.56
N PHE A 104 -12.03 1.88 0.92
CA PHE A 104 -12.98 2.49 0.00
C PHE A 104 -12.64 3.95 -0.30
N GLU A 105 -11.93 4.63 0.61
CA GLU A 105 -11.42 5.98 0.35
C GLU A 105 -10.39 5.98 -0.78
N LEU A 106 -9.49 4.98 -0.82
CA LEU A 106 -8.55 4.82 -1.92
C LEU A 106 -9.28 4.62 -3.26
N LEU A 107 -10.29 3.76 -3.29
CA LEU A 107 -11.13 3.58 -4.47
C LEU A 107 -11.77 4.90 -4.90
N SER A 108 -12.47 5.59 -4.00
CA SER A 108 -13.15 6.85 -4.29
C SER A 108 -12.17 7.94 -4.78
N ARG A 109 -10.96 8.00 -4.20
CA ARG A 109 -9.91 8.92 -4.64
C ARG A 109 -9.49 8.62 -6.09
N LEU A 110 -9.27 7.36 -6.42
CA LEU A 110 -8.87 6.95 -7.77
C LEU A 110 -10.01 7.15 -8.79
N GLU A 111 -11.27 6.91 -8.41
CA GLU A 111 -12.43 7.24 -9.25
C GLU A 111 -12.47 8.75 -9.56
N GLY A 112 -12.29 9.58 -8.54
CA GLY A 112 -12.21 11.03 -8.71
C GLY A 112 -11.05 11.46 -9.62
N MET A 113 -9.86 10.87 -9.43
CA MET A 113 -8.70 11.15 -10.29
C MET A 113 -8.97 10.72 -11.74
N ASN A 114 -9.57 9.54 -11.94
CA ASN A 114 -9.89 9.01 -13.26
C ASN A 114 -10.92 9.88 -14.02
N SER A 115 -11.84 10.51 -13.30
CA SER A 115 -12.84 11.40 -13.89
C SER A 115 -12.24 12.72 -14.41
N VAL A 116 -11.14 13.19 -13.82
CA VAL A 116 -10.44 14.43 -14.19
C VAL A 116 -9.38 14.17 -15.26
N ASN A 117 -8.55 13.16 -15.05
CA ASN A 117 -7.52 12.72 -15.99
C ASN A 117 -7.50 11.18 -16.02
N PRO A 118 -7.92 10.56 -17.13
CA PRO A 118 -8.05 9.10 -17.19
C PRO A 118 -6.80 8.37 -16.72
N ILE A 119 -7.00 7.37 -15.86
CA ILE A 119 -5.93 6.52 -15.35
C ILE A 119 -5.65 5.42 -16.36
N GLU A 120 -4.40 5.34 -16.80
CA GLU A 120 -3.88 4.30 -17.70
C GLU A 120 -3.67 3.00 -16.94
N SER A 121 -3.11 3.09 -15.73
CA SER A 121 -2.83 1.94 -14.86
C SER A 121 -2.63 2.35 -13.42
N ILE A 122 -2.84 1.40 -12.50
CA ILE A 122 -2.56 1.53 -11.07
C ILE A 122 -1.52 0.48 -10.71
N THR A 123 -0.41 0.88 -10.06
CA THR A 123 0.61 -0.05 -9.56
C THR A 123 0.57 -0.07 -8.04
N LEU A 124 0.50 -1.25 -7.45
CA LEU A 124 0.51 -1.48 -6.02
C LEU A 124 1.87 -2.01 -5.58
N VAL A 125 2.43 -1.44 -4.52
CA VAL A 125 3.65 -1.87 -3.83
C VAL A 125 3.46 -1.75 -2.32
N GLY A 126 4.26 -2.45 -1.53
CA GLY A 126 4.30 -2.30 -0.06
C GLY A 126 3.77 -3.52 0.71
N LEU A 127 3.20 -3.27 1.86
CA LEU A 127 2.95 -4.25 2.93
C LEU A 127 1.49 -4.32 3.37
N CYS A 128 1.01 -5.46 3.88
CA CYS A 128 1.56 -6.78 3.54
C CYS A 128 0.84 -7.31 2.31
N THR A 129 1.55 -8.05 1.47
CA THR A 129 0.99 -8.62 0.22
C THR A 129 -0.30 -9.37 0.46
N ASP A 130 -0.32 -10.18 1.52
CA ASP A 130 -1.38 -11.11 1.92
C ASP A 130 -2.49 -10.49 2.77
N ILE A 131 -2.38 -9.19 3.09
CA ILE A 131 -3.37 -8.46 3.90
C ILE A 131 -3.82 -7.20 3.16
N CYS A 132 -3.10 -6.10 3.30
CA CYS A 132 -3.53 -4.79 2.77
C CYS A 132 -3.41 -4.71 1.25
N VAL A 133 -2.35 -5.28 0.64
CA VAL A 133 -2.16 -5.21 -0.82
C VAL A 133 -3.26 -5.99 -1.53
N VAL A 134 -3.49 -7.26 -1.18
CA VAL A 134 -4.53 -8.09 -1.81
C VAL A 134 -5.92 -7.51 -1.58
N SER A 135 -6.22 -7.01 -0.37
CA SER A 135 -7.52 -6.41 -0.06
C SER A 135 -7.82 -5.20 -0.96
N ASN A 136 -6.85 -4.31 -1.13
CA ASN A 136 -7.02 -3.15 -1.99
C ASN A 136 -7.02 -3.51 -3.48
N ALA A 137 -6.20 -4.47 -3.90
CA ALA A 137 -6.21 -4.97 -5.28
C ALA A 137 -7.61 -5.47 -5.70
N ILE A 138 -8.27 -6.25 -4.83
CA ILE A 138 -9.62 -6.76 -5.08
C ILE A 138 -10.66 -5.63 -5.10
N ILE A 139 -10.60 -4.69 -4.16
CA ILE A 139 -11.49 -3.52 -4.12
C ILE A 139 -11.34 -2.71 -5.41
N LEU A 140 -10.11 -2.45 -5.85
CA LEU A 140 -9.85 -1.68 -7.07
C LEU A 140 -10.34 -2.42 -8.31
N LYS A 141 -10.15 -3.73 -8.40
CA LYS A 141 -10.70 -4.52 -9.51
C LYS A 141 -12.22 -4.57 -9.52
N ALA A 142 -12.88 -4.48 -8.36
CA ALA A 142 -14.33 -4.42 -8.27
C ALA A 142 -14.88 -3.03 -8.69
N GLY A 143 -14.23 -1.93 -8.26
CA GLY A 143 -14.71 -0.57 -8.54
C GLY A 143 -14.23 0.00 -9.88
N LEU A 144 -13.03 -0.39 -10.33
CA LEU A 144 -12.39 0.10 -11.56
C LEU A 144 -12.00 -1.09 -12.48
N PRO A 145 -12.97 -1.92 -12.93
CA PRO A 145 -12.69 -3.20 -13.59
C PRO A 145 -11.90 -3.05 -14.90
N GLU A 146 -12.03 -1.93 -15.59
CA GLU A 146 -11.37 -1.67 -16.89
C GLU A 146 -9.96 -1.08 -16.74
N ILE A 147 -9.57 -0.65 -15.53
CA ILE A 147 -8.22 -0.11 -15.30
C ILE A 147 -7.29 -1.27 -14.93
N PRO A 148 -6.16 -1.44 -15.65
CA PRO A 148 -5.14 -2.41 -15.29
C PRO A 148 -4.56 -2.13 -13.90
N VAL A 149 -4.60 -3.13 -13.02
CA VAL A 149 -3.97 -3.09 -11.69
C VAL A 149 -2.74 -3.98 -11.72
N TYR A 150 -1.58 -3.36 -11.58
CA TYR A 150 -0.29 -4.03 -11.46
C TYR A 150 0.08 -4.23 -10.00
N VAL A 151 0.73 -5.34 -9.71
CA VAL A 151 1.35 -5.63 -8.41
C VAL A 151 2.81 -5.95 -8.66
N ASP A 152 3.71 -5.08 -8.21
CA ASP A 152 5.15 -5.32 -8.30
C ASP A 152 5.59 -6.21 -7.13
N SER A 153 5.73 -7.51 -7.40
CA SER A 153 6.03 -8.49 -6.36
C SER A 153 7.40 -8.29 -5.71
N SER A 154 8.35 -7.70 -6.43
CA SER A 154 9.67 -7.37 -5.89
C SER A 154 9.65 -6.21 -4.88
N CYS A 155 8.57 -5.44 -4.89
CA CYS A 155 8.29 -4.33 -4.00
C CYS A 155 7.20 -4.67 -2.95
N CYS A 156 6.86 -5.95 -2.77
CA CYS A 156 5.88 -6.42 -1.81
C CYS A 156 6.46 -7.53 -0.93
N ALA A 157 6.01 -7.63 0.31
CA ALA A 157 6.32 -8.74 1.20
C ALA A 157 5.08 -9.14 2.01
N GLY A 158 4.89 -10.43 2.24
CA GLY A 158 3.83 -10.97 3.06
C GLY A 158 4.30 -11.27 4.49
N VAL A 159 3.37 -11.70 5.33
CA VAL A 159 3.67 -12.16 6.69
C VAL A 159 4.56 -13.41 6.65
N THR A 160 4.28 -14.31 5.70
CA THR A 160 5.13 -15.47 5.37
C THR A 160 5.32 -15.56 3.87
N GLU A 161 6.36 -16.27 3.42
CA GLU A 161 6.56 -16.54 2.00
C GLU A 161 5.37 -17.30 1.39
N GLU A 162 4.82 -18.26 2.12
CA GLU A 162 3.66 -19.04 1.67
C GLU A 162 2.42 -18.17 1.45
N SER A 163 2.08 -17.31 2.43
CA SER A 163 0.92 -16.42 2.31
C SER A 163 1.14 -15.33 1.27
N HIS A 164 2.37 -14.84 1.11
CA HIS A 164 2.75 -13.93 0.03
C HIS A 164 2.45 -14.55 -1.35
N GLN A 165 2.92 -15.76 -1.62
CA GLN A 165 2.70 -16.45 -2.90
C GLN A 165 1.23 -16.78 -3.13
N ALA A 166 0.50 -17.16 -2.08
CA ALA A 166 -0.95 -17.41 -2.14
C ALA A 166 -1.72 -16.13 -2.53
N ALA A 167 -1.35 -14.99 -1.94
CA ALA A 167 -1.95 -13.69 -2.28
C ALA A 167 -1.66 -13.26 -3.73
N LEU A 168 -0.41 -13.39 -4.18
CA LEU A 168 -0.04 -13.11 -5.58
C LEU A 168 -0.84 -13.99 -6.54
N THR A 169 -1.02 -15.28 -6.23
CA THR A 169 -1.83 -16.20 -7.02
C THR A 169 -3.29 -15.75 -7.05
N THR A 170 -3.86 -15.38 -5.91
CA THR A 170 -5.24 -14.87 -5.81
C THR A 170 -5.43 -13.62 -6.66
N MET A 171 -4.50 -12.65 -6.56
CA MET A 171 -4.57 -11.42 -7.35
C MET A 171 -4.49 -11.70 -8.86
N LYS A 172 -3.65 -12.63 -9.31
CA LYS A 172 -3.61 -13.08 -10.72
C LYS A 172 -4.96 -13.66 -11.16
N MET A 173 -5.59 -14.50 -10.34
CA MET A 173 -6.91 -15.05 -10.64
C MET A 173 -8.00 -13.97 -10.72
N CYS A 174 -7.85 -12.90 -9.96
CA CYS A 174 -8.71 -11.71 -9.99
C CYS A 174 -8.31 -10.69 -11.07
N GLN A 175 -7.47 -11.09 -12.04
CA GLN A 175 -7.06 -10.28 -13.19
C GLN A 175 -6.16 -9.08 -12.84
N CYS A 176 -5.44 -9.12 -11.73
CA CYS A 176 -4.30 -8.24 -11.51
C CYS A 176 -3.08 -8.75 -12.29
N ILE A 177 -2.25 -7.84 -12.75
CA ILE A 177 -1.00 -8.13 -13.45
C ILE A 177 0.12 -8.15 -12.40
N VAL A 178 0.63 -9.34 -12.08
CA VAL A 178 1.73 -9.50 -11.12
C VAL A 178 3.05 -9.59 -11.88
N GLU A 179 3.94 -8.66 -11.59
CA GLU A 179 5.29 -8.53 -12.15
C GLU A 179 6.36 -9.01 -11.17
#